data_e84935ce8dcf2f04a9217b5c0d226ee8
#
_entry.id   e84935ce8dcf2f04a9217b5c0d226ee8
#
_cell.length_a   1.000
_cell.length_b   1.000
_cell.length_c   1.000
_cell.angle_alpha   90.00
_cell.angle_beta   90.00
_cell.angle_gamma   90.00
#
_symmetry.space_group_name_H-M   'P 1'
#
loop_
_entity.id
_entity.type
_entity.pdbx_description
1 polymer ?
#
loop_
_entity_poly.entity_id
_entity_poly.type
_entity_poly.pdbx_seq_one_letter_code
_entity_poly.pdbx_strand_id
1 'polypeptide(L)'
;MWAAFAVTLIGCGCARVQSPISLPDVELGDPSFYPTLQAYAGAPIVGGNAVTVLLNGDDIFPAMLEAIRGARKSIVYSQYYYEGGDTARTVAQALAERSQAGVAVHVLLDGVGTLFMPAELQEIMTNAGCDVRLYHPVRPWTLHKANYRNHRRLLVVDGIIGFTGGSGVSDKWVGNGRIKDHWRDTDIRVEGPAVEWLQAAFVETWLDVTGVALGGPAYFPRPNPPQGSVSVQVVHSSPTRGSTAMYTTLLLALSSARRSIHITNPYFVLDDTMREALLNRIKVGVSVDVLVPGTIDHKVLREASRATWGDLLKAGVRIYEYKPALLHAKTIVIDGVWATVGSTNLDNRSFALNEELNVVTYDRTVAARLETAFREDLAHAAPVSYEQWTKRGISAQLFELLVMPLREQL
;
A
#
# COMPACT_ATOMS: atom_id res chain seq x y z
N MET A 1 -15.88 14.98 -17.01
CA MET A 1 -15.16 14.19 -16.02
C MET A 1 -14.40 15.02 -14.95
N TRP A 2 -14.23 16.32 -15.11
CA TRP A 2 -13.55 17.24 -14.17
C TRP A 2 -14.43 17.80 -13.06
N ALA A 3 -15.75 17.73 -13.17
CA ALA A 3 -16.69 18.35 -12.23
C ALA A 3 -16.92 17.55 -10.93
N ALA A 4 -16.67 16.25 -10.92
CA ALA A 4 -16.89 15.42 -9.72
C ALA A 4 -15.74 15.55 -8.68
N PHE A 5 -14.55 15.98 -9.11
CA PHE A 5 -13.38 16.16 -8.22
C PHE A 5 -13.39 17.53 -7.52
N ALA A 6 -14.04 18.54 -8.09
CA ALA A 6 -14.05 19.89 -7.54
C ALA A 6 -15.05 20.09 -6.38
N VAL A 7 -16.05 19.24 -6.24
CA VAL A 7 -17.11 19.40 -5.22
C VAL A 7 -16.68 18.86 -3.84
N THR A 8 -15.68 18.00 -3.76
CA THR A 8 -15.21 17.39 -2.49
C THR A 8 -14.25 18.28 -1.71
N LEU A 9 -13.83 19.42 -2.25
CA LEU A 9 -12.81 20.31 -1.63
C LEU A 9 -13.38 21.35 -0.67
N ILE A 10 -14.70 21.44 -0.49
CA ILE A 10 -15.32 22.46 0.36
C ILE A 10 -15.99 21.76 1.53
N GLY A 11 -15.25 21.56 2.64
CA GLY A 11 -15.89 21.26 3.90
C GLY A 11 -15.27 20.29 4.87
N CYS A 12 -14.02 19.84 4.71
CA CYS A 12 -13.34 19.08 5.77
C CYS A 12 -12.13 19.85 6.27
N GLY A 13 -12.11 20.14 7.57
CA GLY A 13 -10.93 20.70 8.25
C GLY A 13 -9.69 19.84 7.94
N CYS A 14 -8.55 20.51 7.74
CA CYS A 14 -7.27 19.85 7.48
C CYS A 14 -6.98 18.83 8.58
N ALA A 15 -7.03 17.53 8.22
CA ALA A 15 -6.50 16.49 9.08
C ALA A 15 -4.97 16.61 9.05
N ARG A 16 -4.40 17.40 9.97
CA ARG A 16 -2.95 17.43 10.19
C ARG A 16 -2.55 16.23 11.02
N VAL A 17 -1.57 15.48 10.57
CA VAL A 17 -0.77 14.68 11.48
C VAL A 17 -0.09 15.66 12.45
N GLN A 18 -0.35 15.46 13.73
CA GLN A 18 -0.10 16.43 14.81
C GLN A 18 1.37 16.85 14.92
N SER A 19 1.61 17.91 15.68
CA SER A 19 2.85 18.51 16.21
C SER A 19 4.19 17.86 15.86
N PRO A 20 5.30 18.57 15.68
CA PRO A 20 6.59 17.99 15.34
C PRO A 20 6.93 16.82 16.28
N ILE A 21 7.05 15.62 15.70
CA ILE A 21 7.33 14.38 16.41
C ILE A 21 8.84 14.36 16.68
N SER A 22 9.25 14.33 17.94
CA SER A 22 10.62 14.03 18.31
C SER A 22 10.80 12.52 18.36
N LEU A 23 11.71 11.99 17.55
CA LEU A 23 11.96 10.57 17.42
C LEU A 23 13.15 10.14 18.27
N PRO A 24 13.13 8.96 18.90
CA PRO A 24 14.28 8.42 19.58
C PRO A 24 15.38 8.03 18.54
N ASP A 25 16.64 8.25 18.89
CA ASP A 25 17.77 7.79 18.08
C ASP A 25 18.08 6.32 18.40
N VAL A 26 17.26 5.42 17.86
CA VAL A 26 17.37 3.96 18.08
C VAL A 26 17.70 3.29 16.75
N GLU A 27 18.75 2.46 16.72
CA GLU A 27 19.15 1.73 15.52
C GLU A 27 18.30 0.48 15.30
N LEU A 28 18.20 0.01 14.04
CA LEU A 28 17.52 -1.24 13.69
C LEU A 28 18.08 -2.48 14.43
N GLY A 29 19.36 -2.45 14.78
CA GLY A 29 20.02 -3.52 15.53
C GLY A 29 19.92 -3.41 17.05
N ASP A 30 19.35 -2.31 17.57
CA ASP A 30 19.19 -2.12 19.01
C ASP A 30 18.09 -3.05 19.56
N PRO A 31 18.33 -3.76 20.68
CA PRO A 31 17.30 -4.61 21.29
C PRO A 31 15.99 -3.89 21.64
N SER A 32 16.02 -2.57 21.85
CA SER A 32 14.83 -1.75 22.14
C SER A 32 14.03 -1.35 20.89
N PHE A 33 14.59 -1.53 19.68
CA PHE A 33 13.95 -1.11 18.44
C PHE A 33 12.61 -1.83 18.20
N TYR A 34 12.61 -3.16 18.31
CA TYR A 34 11.38 -3.94 18.10
C TYR A 34 10.29 -3.65 19.12
N PRO A 35 10.56 -3.61 20.43
CA PRO A 35 9.58 -3.17 21.42
C PRO A 35 9.05 -1.76 21.15
N THR A 36 9.91 -0.83 20.72
CA THR A 36 9.51 0.53 20.36
C THR A 36 8.53 0.52 19.18
N LEU A 37 8.87 -0.16 18.09
CA LEU A 37 7.95 -0.27 16.94
C LEU A 37 6.63 -0.92 17.29
N GLN A 38 6.65 -2.02 18.07
CA GLN A 38 5.41 -2.68 18.50
C GLN A 38 4.51 -1.75 19.32
N ALA A 39 5.10 -0.95 20.21
CA ALA A 39 4.37 -0.02 21.04
C ALA A 39 3.65 1.06 20.22
N TYR A 40 4.33 1.62 19.22
CA TYR A 40 3.75 2.68 18.38
C TYR A 40 2.88 2.15 17.23
N ALA A 41 3.18 0.98 16.69
CA ALA A 41 2.36 0.34 15.66
C ALA A 41 1.08 -0.28 16.24
N GLY A 42 1.02 -0.55 17.55
CA GLY A 42 -0.10 -1.29 18.15
C GLY A 42 -0.24 -2.72 17.60
N ALA A 43 0.82 -3.26 16.98
CA ALA A 43 0.82 -4.57 16.33
C ALA A 43 2.07 -5.35 16.73
N PRO A 44 1.97 -6.65 17.03
CA PRO A 44 3.13 -7.46 17.41
C PRO A 44 4.01 -7.80 16.21
N ILE A 45 5.27 -8.05 16.49
CA ILE A 45 6.19 -8.72 15.56
C ILE A 45 6.10 -10.24 15.82
N VAL A 46 5.66 -10.98 14.80
CA VAL A 46 5.34 -12.41 14.90
C VAL A 46 6.34 -13.20 14.07
N GLY A 47 7.09 -14.09 14.71
CA GLY A 47 8.02 -15.01 14.04
C GLY A 47 7.31 -16.21 13.41
N GLY A 48 8.06 -17.01 12.66
CA GLY A 48 7.59 -18.29 12.14
C GLY A 48 6.83 -18.20 10.81
N ASN A 49 7.01 -17.13 10.03
CA ASN A 49 6.28 -16.99 8.77
C ASN A 49 7.15 -17.34 7.56
N ALA A 50 6.52 -17.92 6.53
CA ALA A 50 7.05 -17.94 5.17
C ALA A 50 6.54 -16.70 4.44
N VAL A 51 7.44 -16.03 3.71
CA VAL A 51 7.14 -14.79 2.99
C VAL A 51 7.67 -14.88 1.57
N THR A 52 6.81 -14.62 0.60
CA THR A 52 7.15 -14.58 -0.83
C THR A 52 6.85 -13.21 -1.41
N VAL A 53 7.84 -12.57 -2.01
CA VAL A 53 7.68 -11.32 -2.77
C VAL A 53 7.20 -11.68 -4.18
N LEU A 54 6.08 -11.10 -4.59
CA LEU A 54 5.46 -11.30 -5.91
C LEU A 54 5.62 -10.02 -6.72
N LEU A 55 6.22 -10.13 -7.89
CA LEU A 55 6.50 -8.99 -8.76
C LEU A 55 5.58 -9.01 -9.96
N ASN A 56 4.81 -7.94 -10.10
CA ASN A 56 3.92 -7.71 -11.24
C ASN A 56 2.82 -8.78 -11.41
N GLY A 57 1.96 -8.57 -12.38
CA GLY A 57 0.83 -9.46 -12.63
C GLY A 57 1.22 -10.89 -12.94
N ASP A 58 2.41 -11.10 -13.54
CA ASP A 58 2.90 -12.45 -13.90
C ASP A 58 3.11 -13.34 -12.67
N ASP A 59 3.48 -12.77 -11.52
CA ASP A 59 3.60 -13.53 -10.26
C ASP A 59 2.32 -13.41 -9.42
N ILE A 60 1.72 -12.20 -9.36
CA ILE A 60 0.65 -11.87 -8.42
C ILE A 60 -0.64 -12.67 -8.72
N PHE A 61 -1.15 -12.56 -9.95
CA PHE A 61 -2.45 -13.17 -10.28
C PHE A 61 -2.44 -14.69 -10.25
N PRO A 62 -1.42 -15.39 -10.79
CA PRO A 62 -1.35 -16.85 -10.66
C PRO A 62 -1.33 -17.30 -9.20
N ALA A 63 -0.53 -16.67 -8.34
CA ALA A 63 -0.44 -17.02 -6.92
C ALA A 63 -1.76 -16.76 -6.17
N MET A 64 -2.44 -15.64 -6.44
CA MET A 64 -3.74 -15.33 -5.85
C MET A 64 -4.81 -16.31 -6.32
N LEU A 65 -4.88 -16.60 -7.62
CA LEU A 65 -5.88 -17.51 -8.19
C LEU A 65 -5.68 -18.96 -7.70
N GLU A 66 -4.42 -19.40 -7.55
CA GLU A 66 -4.09 -20.68 -6.94
C GLU A 66 -4.64 -20.78 -5.51
N ALA A 67 -4.36 -19.75 -4.69
CA ALA A 67 -4.84 -19.71 -3.31
C ALA A 67 -6.36 -19.66 -3.23
N ILE A 68 -7.03 -18.82 -4.05
CA ILE A 68 -8.49 -18.73 -4.11
C ILE A 68 -9.08 -20.10 -4.45
N ARG A 69 -8.62 -20.76 -5.54
CA ARG A 69 -9.13 -22.06 -5.96
C ARG A 69 -8.86 -23.18 -4.96
N GLY A 70 -7.79 -23.03 -4.16
CA GLY A 70 -7.43 -23.94 -3.07
C GLY A 70 -8.27 -23.80 -1.80
N ALA A 71 -9.05 -22.73 -1.67
CA ALA A 71 -9.83 -22.42 -0.47
C ALA A 71 -10.84 -23.52 -0.11
N ARG A 72 -10.96 -23.79 1.18
CA ARG A 72 -11.85 -24.86 1.71
C ARG A 72 -12.86 -24.37 2.75
N LYS A 73 -12.60 -23.25 3.43
CA LYS A 73 -13.42 -22.77 4.54
C LYS A 73 -13.90 -21.35 4.34
N SER A 74 -12.97 -20.43 4.10
CA SER A 74 -13.29 -19.02 3.99
C SER A 74 -12.35 -18.28 3.05
N ILE A 75 -12.86 -17.26 2.39
CA ILE A 75 -12.10 -16.25 1.67
C ILE A 75 -12.60 -14.89 2.16
N VAL A 76 -11.67 -14.03 2.56
CA VAL A 76 -11.94 -12.60 2.73
C VAL A 76 -11.09 -11.84 1.72
N TYR A 77 -11.72 -10.93 0.99
CA TYR A 77 -11.10 -10.21 -0.11
C TYR A 77 -11.48 -8.74 -0.07
N SER A 78 -10.49 -7.86 0.07
CA SER A 78 -10.66 -6.41 0.05
C SER A 78 -9.89 -5.80 -1.10
N GLN A 79 -10.55 -4.93 -1.88
CA GLN A 79 -9.92 -4.22 -3.00
C GLN A 79 -10.35 -2.77 -3.06
N TYR A 80 -9.34 -1.91 -3.30
CA TYR A 80 -9.59 -0.51 -3.64
C TYR A 80 -9.98 -0.37 -5.11
N TYR A 81 -9.14 -0.90 -6.02
CA TYR A 81 -9.32 -0.73 -7.46
C TYR A 81 -9.72 -2.04 -8.13
N TYR A 82 -10.93 -2.05 -8.69
CA TYR A 82 -11.46 -3.18 -9.45
C TYR A 82 -12.14 -2.62 -10.71
N GLU A 83 -11.58 -2.91 -11.89
CA GLU A 83 -12.07 -2.45 -13.19
C GLU A 83 -12.48 -3.67 -14.04
N GLY A 84 -13.05 -3.41 -15.23
CA GLY A 84 -13.34 -4.50 -16.17
C GLY A 84 -12.08 -5.08 -16.82
N GLY A 85 -12.24 -6.22 -17.47
CA GLY A 85 -11.19 -6.93 -18.18
C GLY A 85 -11.16 -8.43 -17.88
N ASP A 86 -10.28 -9.15 -18.56
CA ASP A 86 -10.20 -10.62 -18.44
C ASP A 86 -9.70 -11.04 -17.07
N THR A 87 -8.72 -10.34 -16.52
CA THR A 87 -8.21 -10.57 -15.17
C THR A 87 -9.31 -10.38 -14.13
N ALA A 88 -10.07 -9.31 -14.23
CA ALA A 88 -11.16 -9.00 -13.32
C ALA A 88 -12.26 -10.08 -13.36
N ARG A 89 -12.61 -10.53 -14.56
CA ARG A 89 -13.57 -11.62 -14.76
C ARG A 89 -13.06 -12.94 -14.17
N THR A 90 -11.79 -13.26 -14.41
CA THR A 90 -11.17 -14.49 -13.89
C THR A 90 -11.19 -14.53 -12.37
N VAL A 91 -10.86 -13.42 -11.70
CA VAL A 91 -10.91 -13.32 -10.23
C VAL A 91 -12.35 -13.45 -9.72
N ALA A 92 -13.31 -12.73 -10.33
CA ALA A 92 -14.73 -12.81 -9.95
C ALA A 92 -15.28 -14.25 -10.08
N GLN A 93 -14.94 -14.94 -11.18
CA GLN A 93 -15.33 -16.34 -11.43
C GLN A 93 -14.71 -17.30 -10.39
N ALA A 94 -13.42 -17.13 -10.07
CA ALA A 94 -12.75 -17.98 -9.08
C ALA A 94 -13.37 -17.83 -7.68
N LEU A 95 -13.74 -16.60 -7.28
CA LEU A 95 -14.47 -16.35 -6.02
C LEU A 95 -15.86 -16.99 -6.04
N ALA A 96 -16.58 -16.82 -7.17
CA ALA A 96 -17.91 -17.41 -7.37
C ALA A 96 -17.88 -18.95 -7.30
N GLU A 97 -16.92 -19.60 -7.97
CA GLU A 97 -16.72 -21.07 -7.94
C GLU A 97 -16.52 -21.58 -6.50
N ARG A 98 -15.76 -20.84 -5.69
CA ARG A 98 -15.54 -21.26 -4.29
C ARG A 98 -16.78 -21.07 -3.43
N SER A 99 -17.52 -19.99 -3.63
CA SER A 99 -18.79 -19.77 -2.94
C SER A 99 -19.80 -20.88 -3.26
N GLN A 100 -19.93 -21.24 -4.54
CA GLN A 100 -20.77 -22.38 -4.98
C GLN A 100 -20.32 -23.73 -4.40
N ALA A 101 -19.03 -23.88 -4.12
CA ALA A 101 -18.47 -25.07 -3.48
C ALA A 101 -18.65 -25.07 -1.93
N GLY A 102 -19.37 -24.08 -1.37
CA GLY A 102 -19.67 -23.98 0.07
C GLY A 102 -18.60 -23.24 0.89
N VAL A 103 -17.63 -22.57 0.26
CA VAL A 103 -16.67 -21.70 0.95
C VAL A 103 -17.37 -20.39 1.32
N ALA A 104 -17.17 -19.89 2.54
CA ALA A 104 -17.66 -18.58 2.96
C ALA A 104 -16.81 -17.47 2.30
N VAL A 105 -17.39 -16.73 1.34
CA VAL A 105 -16.67 -15.70 0.57
C VAL A 105 -17.22 -14.32 0.90
N HIS A 106 -16.37 -13.46 1.49
CA HIS A 106 -16.68 -12.08 1.83
C HIS A 106 -15.80 -11.13 1.01
N VAL A 107 -16.43 -10.26 0.24
CA VAL A 107 -15.78 -9.32 -0.67
C VAL A 107 -16.10 -7.89 -0.26
N LEU A 108 -15.09 -7.08 0.03
CA LEU A 108 -15.22 -5.67 0.39
C LEU A 108 -14.56 -4.80 -0.68
N LEU A 109 -15.35 -4.06 -1.42
CA LEU A 109 -14.90 -3.19 -2.49
C LEU A 109 -15.02 -1.72 -2.07
N ASP A 110 -14.05 -0.89 -2.45
CA ASP A 110 -14.16 0.55 -2.20
C ASP A 110 -15.17 1.20 -3.13
N GLY A 111 -16.04 2.03 -2.59
CA GLY A 111 -17.14 2.64 -3.35
C GLY A 111 -16.73 3.69 -4.39
N VAL A 112 -15.47 4.18 -4.36
CA VAL A 112 -14.92 5.10 -5.37
C VAL A 112 -13.99 4.36 -6.33
N GLY A 113 -13.09 3.55 -5.79
CA GLY A 113 -12.10 2.82 -6.59
C GLY A 113 -12.73 1.78 -7.53
N THR A 114 -13.98 1.37 -7.27
CA THR A 114 -14.72 0.41 -8.09
C THR A 114 -15.84 1.03 -8.93
N LEU A 115 -15.88 2.36 -9.07
CA LEU A 115 -16.90 3.06 -9.87
C LEU A 115 -16.98 2.60 -11.34
N PHE A 116 -15.87 2.13 -11.89
CA PHE A 116 -15.78 1.67 -13.28
C PHE A 116 -15.83 0.14 -13.38
N MET A 117 -16.09 -0.57 -12.30
CA MET A 117 -16.32 -2.01 -12.31
C MET A 117 -17.65 -2.31 -13.02
N PRO A 118 -17.68 -3.15 -14.07
CA PRO A 118 -18.91 -3.59 -14.67
C PRO A 118 -19.82 -4.31 -13.66
N ALA A 119 -21.11 -3.95 -13.66
CA ALA A 119 -22.10 -4.57 -12.74
C ALA A 119 -22.14 -6.09 -12.86
N GLU A 120 -21.95 -6.62 -14.07
CA GLU A 120 -21.88 -8.06 -14.35
C GLU A 120 -20.86 -8.79 -13.46
N LEU A 121 -19.68 -8.18 -13.17
CA LEU A 121 -18.67 -8.81 -12.31
C LEU A 121 -19.14 -8.93 -10.87
N GLN A 122 -19.87 -7.94 -10.36
CA GLN A 122 -20.51 -8.04 -9.05
C GLN A 122 -21.63 -9.07 -9.06
N GLU A 123 -22.43 -9.13 -10.12
CA GLU A 123 -23.50 -10.12 -10.28
C GLU A 123 -22.97 -11.54 -10.35
N ILE A 124 -21.85 -11.81 -11.03
CA ILE A 124 -21.18 -13.13 -11.03
C ILE A 124 -20.92 -13.59 -9.59
N MET A 125 -20.35 -12.72 -8.75
CA MET A 125 -20.04 -13.05 -7.36
C MET A 125 -21.30 -13.20 -6.50
N THR A 126 -22.24 -12.24 -6.56
CA THR A 126 -23.43 -12.24 -5.70
C THR A 126 -24.39 -13.37 -6.04
N ASN A 127 -24.60 -13.68 -7.33
CA ASN A 127 -25.46 -14.77 -7.77
C ASN A 127 -24.91 -16.15 -7.37
N ALA A 128 -23.59 -16.24 -7.17
CA ALA A 128 -22.92 -17.46 -6.68
C ALA A 128 -22.97 -17.58 -5.15
N GLY A 129 -23.48 -16.58 -4.42
CA GLY A 129 -23.60 -16.57 -2.96
C GLY A 129 -22.44 -15.87 -2.22
N CYS A 130 -21.54 -15.15 -2.92
CA CYS A 130 -20.55 -14.29 -2.26
C CYS A 130 -21.25 -13.13 -1.55
N ASP A 131 -20.84 -12.80 -0.31
CA ASP A 131 -21.28 -11.58 0.39
C ASP A 131 -20.40 -10.41 -0.04
N VAL A 132 -20.91 -9.61 -1.02
CA VAL A 132 -20.19 -8.47 -1.60
C VAL A 132 -20.72 -7.17 -1.00
N ARG A 133 -19.81 -6.37 -0.39
CA ARG A 133 -20.13 -5.10 0.25
C ARG A 133 -19.28 -3.96 -0.31
N LEU A 134 -19.86 -2.75 -0.27
CA LEU A 134 -19.17 -1.52 -0.68
C LEU A 134 -18.80 -0.68 0.55
N TYR A 135 -17.51 -0.32 0.65
CA TYR A 135 -17.03 0.63 1.64
C TYR A 135 -17.32 2.06 1.17
N HIS A 136 -18.04 2.84 1.97
CA HIS A 136 -18.41 4.22 1.71
C HIS A 136 -18.83 4.51 0.26
N PRO A 137 -19.90 3.86 -0.26
CA PRO A 137 -20.40 4.12 -1.61
C PRO A 137 -20.82 5.59 -1.75
N VAL A 138 -20.55 6.19 -2.91
CA VAL A 138 -20.87 7.60 -3.17
C VAL A 138 -22.38 7.74 -3.38
N ARG A 139 -23.06 8.33 -2.40
CA ARG A 139 -24.48 8.65 -2.43
C ARG A 139 -24.70 10.05 -1.87
N PRO A 140 -25.77 10.78 -2.23
CA PRO A 140 -26.00 12.13 -1.75
C PRO A 140 -25.90 12.31 -0.23
N TRP A 141 -26.34 11.30 0.54
CA TRP A 141 -26.32 11.33 2.01
C TRP A 141 -25.04 10.78 2.63
N THR A 142 -24.12 10.25 1.84
CA THR A 142 -22.80 9.75 2.31
C THR A 142 -21.63 10.57 1.78
N LEU A 143 -21.88 11.74 1.17
CA LEU A 143 -20.81 12.60 0.61
C LEU A 143 -19.76 13.00 1.64
N HIS A 144 -20.14 13.18 2.92
CA HIS A 144 -19.21 13.47 4.01
C HIS A 144 -18.20 12.33 4.28
N LYS A 145 -18.51 11.10 3.86
CA LYS A 145 -17.62 9.93 3.94
C LYS A 145 -16.80 9.70 2.67
N ALA A 146 -17.10 10.45 1.60
CA ALA A 146 -16.49 10.20 0.28
C ALA A 146 -14.98 10.45 0.25
N ASN A 147 -14.43 11.18 1.21
CA ASN A 147 -13.00 11.43 1.32
C ASN A 147 -12.23 10.30 2.02
N TYR A 148 -12.89 9.47 2.81
CA TYR A 148 -12.28 8.34 3.51
C TYR A 148 -12.43 7.08 2.68
N ARG A 149 -11.30 6.47 2.27
CA ARG A 149 -11.28 5.32 1.37
C ARG A 149 -10.67 4.08 2.01
N ASN A 150 -11.18 2.91 1.65
CA ASN A 150 -10.54 1.65 1.97
C ASN A 150 -9.50 1.33 0.90
N HIS A 151 -8.27 1.74 1.17
CA HIS A 151 -7.15 1.53 0.26
C HIS A 151 -6.40 0.22 0.52
N ARG A 152 -6.86 -0.57 1.49
CA ARG A 152 -6.32 -1.91 1.78
C ARG A 152 -6.57 -2.85 0.61
N ARG A 153 -5.53 -3.49 0.13
CA ARG A 153 -5.57 -4.59 -0.82
C ARG A 153 -5.21 -5.84 -0.06
N LEU A 154 -6.16 -6.75 0.07
CA LEU A 154 -6.03 -7.86 0.99
C LEU A 154 -6.80 -9.07 0.48
N LEU A 155 -6.13 -10.23 0.44
CA LEU A 155 -6.76 -11.53 0.31
C LEU A 155 -6.29 -12.40 1.47
N VAL A 156 -7.22 -13.01 2.20
CA VAL A 156 -6.89 -14.10 3.14
C VAL A 156 -7.72 -15.32 2.81
N VAL A 157 -7.06 -16.46 2.71
CA VAL A 157 -7.66 -17.75 2.40
C VAL A 157 -7.52 -18.68 3.62
N ASP A 158 -8.65 -19.21 4.08
CA ASP A 158 -8.76 -20.16 5.20
C ASP A 158 -8.08 -19.69 6.51
N GLY A 159 -7.75 -18.39 6.62
CA GLY A 159 -6.99 -17.82 7.73
C GLY A 159 -5.53 -18.26 7.82
N ILE A 160 -4.97 -18.88 6.76
CA ILE A 160 -3.61 -19.45 6.73
C ILE A 160 -2.70 -18.91 5.63
N ILE A 161 -3.27 -18.36 4.57
CA ILE A 161 -2.54 -17.72 3.47
C ILE A 161 -3.07 -16.29 3.34
N GLY A 162 -2.17 -15.32 3.35
CA GLY A 162 -2.52 -13.92 3.19
C GLY A 162 -1.72 -13.22 2.10
N PHE A 163 -2.33 -12.25 1.40
CA PHE A 163 -1.69 -11.41 0.40
C PHE A 163 -2.01 -9.95 0.69
N THR A 164 -1.03 -9.09 0.48
CA THR A 164 -1.24 -7.64 0.43
C THR A 164 -0.17 -6.98 -0.47
N GLY A 165 -0.43 -5.76 -0.92
CA GLY A 165 0.50 -5.04 -1.77
C GLY A 165 -0.11 -3.81 -2.43
N GLY A 166 0.42 -3.42 -3.59
CA GLY A 166 -0.04 -2.28 -4.35
C GLY A 166 -1.03 -2.61 -5.46
N SER A 167 -1.19 -3.90 -5.84
CA SER A 167 -1.94 -4.28 -7.03
C SER A 167 -3.44 -4.05 -6.91
N GLY A 168 -4.05 -3.58 -8.00
CA GLY A 168 -5.49 -3.60 -8.21
C GLY A 168 -5.90 -4.77 -9.10
N VAL A 169 -7.19 -4.88 -9.40
CA VAL A 169 -7.73 -5.90 -10.30
C VAL A 169 -8.15 -5.25 -11.60
N SER A 170 -7.28 -5.35 -12.59
CA SER A 170 -7.49 -4.83 -13.95
C SER A 170 -6.40 -5.39 -14.85
N ASP A 171 -6.66 -5.45 -16.16
CA ASP A 171 -5.66 -5.84 -17.16
C ASP A 171 -4.46 -4.87 -17.21
N LYS A 172 -4.54 -3.70 -16.60
CA LYS A 172 -3.41 -2.78 -16.39
C LYS A 172 -2.28 -3.39 -15.55
N TRP A 173 -2.56 -4.33 -14.67
CA TRP A 173 -1.55 -5.03 -13.85
C TRP A 173 -1.05 -6.33 -14.46
N VAL A 174 -1.53 -6.74 -15.64
CA VAL A 174 -1.05 -7.95 -16.33
C VAL A 174 0.38 -7.75 -16.82
N GLY A 175 1.16 -8.84 -16.86
CA GLY A 175 2.51 -8.83 -17.41
C GLY A 175 3.58 -8.45 -16.38
N ASN A 176 4.76 -8.09 -16.90
CA ASN A 176 5.98 -7.88 -16.11
C ASN A 176 6.25 -6.40 -15.72
N GLY A 177 5.30 -5.50 -15.95
CA GLY A 177 5.45 -4.07 -15.62
C GLY A 177 6.46 -3.30 -16.47
N ARG A 178 6.90 -3.86 -17.61
CA ARG A 178 7.90 -3.25 -18.53
C ARG A 178 7.31 -2.83 -19.87
N ILE A 179 6.02 -2.98 -20.05
CA ILE A 179 5.30 -2.62 -21.27
C ILE A 179 4.38 -1.44 -20.92
N LYS A 180 4.34 -0.44 -21.80
CA LYS A 180 3.40 0.68 -21.65
C LYS A 180 1.99 0.16 -21.40
N ASP A 181 1.27 0.80 -20.51
CA ASP A 181 -0.08 0.44 -20.06
C ASP A 181 -0.18 -0.83 -19.20
N HIS A 182 0.94 -1.50 -18.89
CA HIS A 182 1.04 -2.58 -17.91
C HIS A 182 1.80 -2.09 -16.67
N TRP A 183 1.12 -1.96 -15.54
CA TRP A 183 1.66 -1.32 -14.35
C TRP A 183 2.67 -2.20 -13.61
N ARG A 184 3.74 -1.57 -13.14
CA ARG A 184 4.75 -2.20 -12.29
C ARG A 184 4.28 -2.16 -10.84
N ASP A 185 4.10 -3.32 -10.22
CA ASP A 185 3.68 -3.40 -8.82
C ASP A 185 4.39 -4.51 -8.05
N THR A 186 4.20 -4.54 -6.73
CA THR A 186 4.77 -5.54 -5.82
C THR A 186 3.73 -5.89 -4.77
N ASP A 187 3.43 -7.17 -4.66
CA ASP A 187 2.65 -7.75 -3.58
C ASP A 187 3.50 -8.72 -2.76
N ILE A 188 2.99 -9.12 -1.62
CA ILE A 188 3.62 -10.07 -0.71
C ILE A 188 2.61 -11.15 -0.29
N ARG A 189 3.03 -12.42 -0.38
CA ARG A 189 2.32 -13.57 0.16
C ARG A 189 2.93 -13.94 1.50
N VAL A 190 2.10 -14.17 2.50
CA VAL A 190 2.47 -14.55 3.86
C VAL A 190 1.74 -15.82 4.24
N GLU A 191 2.45 -16.78 4.80
CA GLU A 191 1.92 -17.99 5.40
C GLU A 191 2.48 -18.15 6.81
N GLY A 192 1.65 -18.59 7.76
CA GLY A 192 2.05 -18.74 9.16
C GLY A 192 1.31 -17.82 10.13
N PRO A 193 1.81 -17.68 11.36
CA PRO A 193 1.08 -17.03 12.46
C PRO A 193 0.67 -15.57 12.20
N ALA A 194 1.44 -14.81 11.39
CA ALA A 194 1.13 -13.41 11.10
C ALA A 194 -0.15 -13.22 10.24
N VAL A 195 -0.65 -14.27 9.58
CA VAL A 195 -1.87 -14.18 8.75
C VAL A 195 -3.09 -13.80 9.57
N GLU A 196 -3.13 -14.13 10.86
CA GLU A 196 -4.22 -13.71 11.73
C GLU A 196 -4.36 -12.19 11.84
N TRP A 197 -3.26 -11.45 11.71
CA TRP A 197 -3.27 -9.98 11.75
C TRP A 197 -3.72 -9.37 10.41
N LEU A 198 -3.46 -10.04 9.28
CA LEU A 198 -4.07 -9.70 8.00
C LEU A 198 -5.58 -9.95 8.06
N GLN A 199 -6.00 -11.08 8.61
CA GLN A 199 -7.40 -11.40 8.84
C GLN A 199 -8.08 -10.37 9.76
N ALA A 200 -7.40 -9.95 10.84
CA ALA A 200 -7.89 -8.93 11.77
C ALA A 200 -8.14 -7.59 11.06
N ALA A 201 -7.25 -7.15 10.18
CA ALA A 201 -7.42 -5.93 9.40
C ALA A 201 -8.67 -5.97 8.50
N PHE A 202 -9.03 -7.14 7.94
CA PHE A 202 -10.26 -7.29 7.18
C PHE A 202 -11.50 -7.24 8.07
N VAL A 203 -11.55 -8.06 9.13
CA VAL A 203 -12.76 -8.20 9.95
C VAL A 203 -13.10 -6.91 10.68
N GLU A 204 -12.10 -6.07 10.97
CA GLU A 204 -12.28 -4.73 11.51
C GLU A 204 -13.11 -3.86 10.56
N THR A 205 -12.67 -3.71 9.31
CA THR A 205 -13.39 -2.90 8.30
C THR A 205 -14.72 -3.53 7.91
N TRP A 206 -14.80 -4.86 7.88
CA TRP A 206 -16.03 -5.59 7.61
C TRP A 206 -17.11 -5.30 8.66
N LEU A 207 -16.72 -5.32 9.94
CA LEU A 207 -17.62 -4.98 11.05
C LEU A 207 -18.16 -3.55 10.92
N ASP A 208 -17.32 -2.58 10.54
CA ASP A 208 -17.75 -1.19 10.36
C ASP A 208 -18.77 -1.02 9.23
N VAL A 209 -18.62 -1.80 8.17
CA VAL A 209 -19.49 -1.70 6.99
C VAL A 209 -20.81 -2.46 7.18
N THR A 210 -20.76 -3.60 7.86
CA THR A 210 -21.90 -4.55 7.90
C THR A 210 -22.57 -4.66 9.26
N GLY A 211 -21.88 -4.29 10.34
CA GLY A 211 -22.31 -4.59 11.72
C GLY A 211 -22.16 -6.07 12.11
N VAL A 212 -21.56 -6.90 11.24
CA VAL A 212 -21.40 -8.35 11.46
C VAL A 212 -19.96 -8.68 11.82
N ALA A 213 -19.75 -9.28 12.98
CA ALA A 213 -18.44 -9.77 13.39
C ALA A 213 -18.16 -11.16 12.78
N LEU A 214 -17.08 -11.28 12.02
CA LEU A 214 -16.58 -12.56 11.52
C LEU A 214 -15.61 -13.16 12.53
N GLY A 215 -15.73 -14.46 12.80
CA GLY A 215 -14.90 -15.14 13.78
C GLY A 215 -14.98 -16.67 13.69
N GLY A 216 -14.34 -17.34 14.65
CA GLY A 216 -14.31 -18.80 14.71
C GLY A 216 -13.24 -19.45 13.83
N PRO A 217 -13.16 -20.79 13.80
CA PRO A 217 -12.05 -21.54 13.21
C PRO A 217 -11.96 -21.48 11.68
N ALA A 218 -12.99 -20.97 11.01
CA ALA A 218 -12.94 -20.74 9.56
C ALA A 218 -12.08 -19.54 9.20
N TYR A 219 -12.03 -18.53 10.08
CA TYR A 219 -11.29 -17.27 9.87
C TYR A 219 -10.01 -17.20 10.71
N PHE A 220 -10.01 -17.79 11.89
CA PHE A 220 -8.89 -17.83 12.84
C PHE A 220 -8.61 -19.28 13.26
N PRO A 221 -7.98 -20.07 12.37
CA PRO A 221 -7.69 -21.48 12.66
C PRO A 221 -6.71 -21.64 13.82
N ARG A 222 -6.90 -22.69 14.60
CA ARG A 222 -5.96 -23.11 15.65
C ARG A 222 -5.74 -24.63 15.53
N PRO A 223 -4.51 -25.12 15.63
CA PRO A 223 -3.25 -24.33 15.65
C PRO A 223 -2.98 -23.65 14.31
N ASN A 224 -2.23 -22.55 14.32
CA ASN A 224 -1.62 -21.94 13.14
C ASN A 224 -0.10 -22.06 13.26
N PRO A 225 0.50 -23.20 12.82
CA PRO A 225 1.90 -23.51 13.06
C PRO A 225 2.83 -22.63 12.22
N PRO A 226 4.11 -22.47 12.64
CA PRO A 226 5.13 -21.85 11.83
C PRO A 226 5.26 -22.51 10.44
N GLN A 227 5.44 -21.67 9.42
CA GLN A 227 5.63 -22.07 8.02
C GLN A 227 7.03 -21.67 7.50
N GLY A 228 7.79 -20.91 8.27
CA GLY A 228 9.14 -20.43 7.94
C GLY A 228 9.81 -19.78 9.14
N SER A 229 10.76 -18.90 8.88
CA SER A 229 11.56 -18.24 9.93
C SER A 229 11.40 -16.72 9.96
N VAL A 230 10.64 -16.13 9.03
CA VAL A 230 10.56 -14.68 8.90
C VAL A 230 9.75 -14.07 10.04
N SER A 231 10.29 -13.01 10.64
CA SER A 231 9.57 -12.16 11.58
C SER A 231 8.78 -11.11 10.78
N VAL A 232 7.47 -11.08 11.00
CA VAL A 232 6.50 -10.24 10.29
C VAL A 232 5.73 -9.37 11.28
N GLN A 233 5.54 -8.11 10.94
CA GLN A 233 4.60 -7.21 11.60
C GLN A 233 3.56 -6.73 10.58
N VAL A 234 2.30 -6.94 10.86
CA VAL A 234 1.21 -6.43 10.03
C VAL A 234 0.75 -5.10 10.62
N VAL A 235 1.01 -4.03 9.90
CA VAL A 235 0.64 -2.67 10.33
C VAL A 235 -0.54 -2.20 9.48
N HIS A 236 -1.67 -1.94 10.12
CA HIS A 236 -2.82 -1.34 9.46
C HIS A 236 -3.16 -0.01 10.12
N SER A 237 -3.52 0.97 9.30
CA SER A 237 -3.97 2.28 9.73
C SER A 237 -5.46 2.42 9.47
N SER A 238 -6.15 3.08 10.39
CA SER A 238 -7.55 3.45 10.29
C SER A 238 -7.73 4.86 10.86
N PRO A 239 -7.51 5.91 10.06
CA PRO A 239 -7.63 7.29 10.52
C PRO A 239 -9.01 7.62 11.04
N THR A 240 -10.06 6.99 10.49
CA THR A 240 -11.44 7.11 10.98
C THR A 240 -11.61 6.63 12.42
N ARG A 241 -10.70 5.76 12.89
CA ARG A 241 -10.60 5.24 14.27
C ARG A 241 -9.44 5.86 15.07
N GLY A 242 -8.77 6.87 14.50
CA GLY A 242 -7.66 7.57 15.14
C GLY A 242 -6.30 6.87 15.09
N SER A 243 -6.14 5.84 14.24
CA SER A 243 -4.88 5.12 14.09
C SER A 243 -4.01 5.70 12.97
N THR A 244 -2.82 6.18 13.33
CA THR A 244 -1.75 6.60 12.40
C THR A 244 -0.54 5.66 12.47
N ALA A 245 -0.78 4.40 12.78
CA ALA A 245 0.25 3.40 13.07
C ALA A 245 1.32 3.28 11.96
N MET A 246 0.90 3.29 10.68
CA MET A 246 1.85 3.17 9.58
C MET A 246 2.75 4.40 9.44
N TYR A 247 2.20 5.60 9.63
CA TYR A 247 3.00 6.84 9.63
C TYR A 247 4.11 6.81 10.67
N THR A 248 3.75 6.49 11.93
CA THR A 248 4.72 6.41 13.03
C THR A 248 5.74 5.29 12.81
N THR A 249 5.31 4.13 12.30
CA THR A 249 6.19 3.01 11.97
C THR A 249 7.23 3.42 10.92
N LEU A 250 6.80 4.11 9.85
CA LEU A 250 7.72 4.60 8.82
C LEU A 250 8.69 5.64 9.35
N LEU A 251 8.23 6.60 10.14
CA LEU A 251 9.10 7.61 10.75
C LEU A 251 10.19 6.97 11.63
N LEU A 252 9.81 6.03 12.48
CA LEU A 252 10.77 5.31 13.34
C LEU A 252 11.77 4.51 12.50
N ALA A 253 11.29 3.77 11.49
CA ALA A 253 12.15 2.96 10.64
C ALA A 253 13.13 3.84 9.82
N LEU A 254 12.65 4.92 9.18
CA LEU A 254 13.51 5.85 8.44
C LEU A 254 14.56 6.48 9.34
N SER A 255 14.18 6.90 10.55
CA SER A 255 15.10 7.53 11.52
C SER A 255 16.15 6.57 12.07
N SER A 256 15.90 5.25 12.04
CA SER A 256 16.81 4.20 12.51
C SER A 256 17.87 3.82 11.49
N ALA A 257 17.75 4.23 10.23
CA ALA A 257 18.67 3.88 9.15
C ALA A 257 20.11 4.31 9.46
N ARG A 258 21.08 3.46 9.11
CA ARG A 258 22.52 3.74 9.28
C ARG A 258 23.32 3.61 7.99
N ARG A 259 22.81 2.94 6.98
CA ARG A 259 23.53 2.66 5.72
C ARG A 259 22.78 3.10 4.49
N SER A 260 21.55 2.60 4.31
CA SER A 260 20.80 2.81 3.07
C SER A 260 19.29 2.80 3.28
N ILE A 261 18.60 3.62 2.51
CA ILE A 261 17.14 3.65 2.38
C ILE A 261 16.82 3.56 0.90
N HIS A 262 16.11 2.52 0.48
CA HIS A 262 15.58 2.37 -0.89
C HIS A 262 14.06 2.46 -0.85
N ILE A 263 13.50 3.44 -1.54
CA ILE A 263 12.07 3.73 -1.58
C ILE A 263 11.56 3.56 -3.00
N THR A 264 10.54 2.74 -3.18
CA THR A 264 9.71 2.72 -4.39
C THR A 264 8.31 3.18 -4.02
N ASN A 265 7.84 4.29 -4.59
CA ASN A 265 6.51 4.81 -4.27
C ASN A 265 5.93 5.64 -5.43
N PRO A 266 4.65 5.42 -5.80
CA PRO A 266 4.03 6.16 -6.90
C PRO A 266 3.75 7.62 -6.56
N TYR A 267 3.48 7.92 -5.28
CA TYR A 267 3.14 9.26 -4.80
C TYR A 267 4.06 9.65 -3.65
N PHE A 268 5.18 10.27 -4.00
CA PHE A 268 6.23 10.68 -3.07
C PHE A 268 6.04 12.16 -2.69
N VAL A 269 5.04 12.43 -1.83
CA VAL A 269 4.65 13.77 -1.36
C VAL A 269 4.83 13.84 0.15
N LEU A 270 6.08 13.93 0.59
CA LEU A 270 6.42 13.92 2.01
C LEU A 270 5.91 15.17 2.73
N ASP A 271 5.39 14.97 3.94
CA ASP A 271 5.25 16.06 4.89
C ASP A 271 6.61 16.55 5.43
N ASP A 272 6.59 17.64 6.18
CA ASP A 272 7.81 18.26 6.68
C ASP A 272 8.57 17.33 7.64
N THR A 273 7.87 16.54 8.46
CA THR A 273 8.47 15.63 9.44
C THR A 273 9.20 14.46 8.75
N MET A 274 8.57 13.80 7.79
CA MET A 274 9.23 12.74 7.02
C MET A 274 10.37 13.26 6.17
N ARG A 275 10.21 14.43 5.57
CA ARG A 275 11.27 15.10 4.82
C ARG A 275 12.49 15.38 5.70
N GLU A 276 12.28 15.94 6.89
CA GLU A 276 13.35 16.19 7.86
C GLU A 276 14.02 14.88 8.33
N ALA A 277 13.26 13.82 8.55
CA ALA A 277 13.81 12.51 8.90
C ALA A 277 14.80 12.01 7.84
N LEU A 278 14.45 12.10 6.54
CA LEU A 278 15.36 11.73 5.46
C LEU A 278 16.59 12.66 5.38
N LEU A 279 16.38 13.98 5.47
CA LEU A 279 17.47 14.95 5.44
C LEU A 279 18.48 14.73 6.59
N ASN A 280 18.00 14.37 7.77
CA ASN A 280 18.85 14.07 8.90
C ASN A 280 19.66 12.78 8.69
N ARG A 281 19.12 11.76 8.01
CA ARG A 281 19.89 10.55 7.66
C ARG A 281 20.97 10.84 6.62
N ILE A 282 20.69 11.64 5.61
CA ILE A 282 21.69 12.08 4.63
C ILE A 282 22.86 12.79 5.33
N LYS A 283 22.60 13.71 6.28
CA LYS A 283 23.65 14.43 7.03
C LYS A 283 24.62 13.50 7.77
N VAL A 284 24.18 12.33 8.18
CA VAL A 284 25.02 11.34 8.86
C VAL A 284 25.54 10.25 7.93
N GLY A 285 25.42 10.43 6.60
CA GLY A 285 26.04 9.60 5.59
C GLY A 285 25.18 8.40 5.10
N VAL A 286 23.90 8.35 5.44
CA VAL A 286 22.99 7.31 4.92
C VAL A 286 22.69 7.60 3.44
N SER A 287 22.80 6.56 2.60
CA SER A 287 22.42 6.63 1.18
C SER A 287 20.91 6.53 1.04
N VAL A 288 20.30 7.45 0.31
CA VAL A 288 18.84 7.44 0.06
C VAL A 288 18.58 7.45 -1.44
N ASP A 289 17.92 6.39 -1.93
CA ASP A 289 17.50 6.21 -3.31
C ASP A 289 15.97 6.11 -3.38
N VAL A 290 15.38 6.88 -4.27
CA VAL A 290 13.92 6.95 -4.44
C VAL A 290 13.57 6.69 -5.89
N LEU A 291 12.71 5.71 -6.13
CA LEU A 291 12.16 5.38 -7.45
C LEU A 291 10.69 5.78 -7.51
N VAL A 292 10.37 6.65 -8.46
CA VAL A 292 9.03 7.19 -8.70
C VAL A 292 8.58 6.92 -10.14
N PRO A 293 7.28 7.02 -10.48
CA PRO A 293 6.85 6.86 -11.86
C PRO A 293 7.29 8.02 -12.75
N GLY A 294 7.82 7.71 -13.92
CA GLY A 294 8.07 8.68 -14.98
C GLY A 294 6.80 9.01 -15.77
N THR A 295 5.91 8.01 -15.94
CA THR A 295 4.55 8.18 -16.47
C THR A 295 3.57 8.06 -15.30
N ILE A 296 2.57 8.92 -15.23
CA ILE A 296 1.66 8.98 -14.08
C ILE A 296 0.20 9.05 -14.53
N ASP A 297 -0.68 8.50 -13.71
CA ASP A 297 -2.13 8.54 -13.84
C ASP A 297 -2.73 9.88 -13.37
N HIS A 298 -2.14 10.50 -12.33
CA HIS A 298 -2.62 11.74 -11.71
C HIS A 298 -1.59 12.88 -11.82
N LYS A 299 -1.75 13.77 -12.82
CA LYS A 299 -0.82 14.90 -13.07
C LYS A 299 -0.68 15.84 -11.85
N VAL A 300 -1.77 16.08 -11.11
CA VAL A 300 -1.76 16.94 -9.91
C VAL A 300 -0.82 16.37 -8.84
N LEU A 301 -0.92 15.08 -8.56
CA LEU A 301 -0.05 14.37 -7.59
C LEU A 301 1.41 14.38 -8.01
N ARG A 302 1.69 14.24 -9.31
CA ARG A 302 3.05 14.34 -9.84
C ARG A 302 3.68 15.69 -9.59
N GLU A 303 2.97 16.76 -9.92
CA GLU A 303 3.51 18.11 -9.76
C GLU A 303 3.64 18.47 -8.27
N ALA A 304 2.70 18.04 -7.41
CA ALA A 304 2.81 18.18 -5.97
C ALA A 304 4.05 17.42 -5.42
N SER A 305 4.29 16.21 -5.89
CA SER A 305 5.47 15.42 -5.56
C SER A 305 6.76 16.15 -5.98
N ARG A 306 6.86 16.57 -7.24
CA ARG A 306 8.03 17.26 -7.79
C ARG A 306 8.35 18.57 -7.07
N ALA A 307 7.32 19.29 -6.60
CA ALA A 307 7.50 20.53 -5.84
C ALA A 307 8.34 20.33 -4.55
N THR A 308 8.28 19.15 -3.95
CA THR A 308 8.96 18.84 -2.68
C THR A 308 10.37 18.27 -2.84
N TRP A 309 10.84 18.00 -4.08
CA TRP A 309 12.12 17.30 -4.29
C TRP A 309 13.36 18.18 -4.13
N GLY A 310 13.21 19.52 -4.24
CA GLY A 310 14.34 20.43 -4.32
C GLY A 310 15.37 20.30 -3.20
N ASP A 311 14.91 20.35 -1.96
CA ASP A 311 15.77 20.22 -0.78
C ASP A 311 16.37 18.83 -0.66
N LEU A 312 15.61 17.79 -1.03
CA LEU A 312 16.07 16.40 -1.02
C LEU A 312 17.19 16.19 -2.04
N LEU A 313 16.98 16.63 -3.30
CA LEU A 313 18.00 16.55 -4.36
C LEU A 313 19.25 17.34 -4.00
N LYS A 314 19.08 18.56 -3.44
CA LYS A 314 20.20 19.41 -3.00
C LYS A 314 21.00 18.76 -1.87
N ALA A 315 20.33 18.02 -0.99
CA ALA A 315 20.95 17.29 0.11
C ALA A 315 21.66 16.00 -0.31
N GLY A 316 21.39 15.48 -1.52
CA GLY A 316 22.02 14.27 -2.05
C GLY A 316 21.11 13.04 -2.09
N VAL A 317 19.80 13.19 -1.89
CA VAL A 317 18.84 12.12 -2.22
C VAL A 317 18.87 11.88 -3.72
N ARG A 318 19.01 10.63 -4.14
CA ARG A 318 18.98 10.24 -5.55
C ARG A 318 17.55 9.85 -5.92
N ILE A 319 16.92 10.60 -6.80
CA ILE A 319 15.57 10.35 -7.29
C ILE A 319 15.63 9.88 -8.73
N TYR A 320 14.89 8.83 -9.05
CA TYR A 320 14.86 8.22 -10.37
C TYR A 320 13.42 8.09 -10.86
N GLU A 321 13.18 8.36 -12.13
CA GLU A 321 11.88 8.18 -12.79
C GLU A 321 11.87 6.90 -13.63
N TYR A 322 11.03 5.92 -13.24
CA TYR A 322 10.79 4.68 -14.00
C TYR A 322 10.11 4.98 -15.33
N LYS A 323 10.65 4.49 -16.44
CA LYS A 323 10.21 4.89 -17.78
C LYS A 323 9.26 3.92 -18.50
N PRO A 324 9.37 2.57 -18.35
CA PRO A 324 8.64 1.64 -19.21
C PRO A 324 7.12 1.69 -19.05
N ALA A 325 6.64 1.83 -17.81
CA ALA A 325 5.23 1.74 -17.45
C ALA A 325 4.93 2.64 -16.24
N LEU A 326 3.68 2.67 -15.79
CA LEU A 326 3.34 3.29 -14.51
C LEU A 326 3.89 2.41 -13.38
N LEU A 327 4.77 2.99 -12.54
CA LEU A 327 5.27 2.37 -11.34
C LEU A 327 4.27 2.61 -10.21
N HIS A 328 3.67 1.54 -9.67
CA HIS A 328 2.65 1.64 -8.64
C HIS A 328 3.00 0.90 -7.33
N ALA A 329 4.17 0.27 -7.25
CA ALA A 329 4.64 -0.43 -6.05
C ALA A 329 4.90 0.53 -4.87
N LYS A 330 4.62 0.06 -3.65
CA LYS A 330 4.90 0.77 -2.40
C LYS A 330 5.78 -0.12 -1.55
N THR A 331 7.09 0.03 -1.72
CA THR A 331 8.09 -0.74 -0.98
C THR A 331 9.18 0.16 -0.43
N ILE A 332 9.64 -0.15 0.77
CA ILE A 332 10.78 0.51 1.38
C ILE A 332 11.70 -0.58 1.94
N VAL A 333 13.00 -0.46 1.70
CA VAL A 333 14.02 -1.32 2.31
C VAL A 333 15.03 -0.45 3.04
N ILE A 334 15.33 -0.79 4.28
CA ILE A 334 16.27 -0.07 5.14
C ILE A 334 17.37 -1.02 5.61
N ASP A 335 18.60 -0.61 5.36
CA ASP A 335 19.83 -1.30 5.80
C ASP A 335 19.92 -2.79 5.40
N GLY A 336 19.15 -3.22 4.38
CA GLY A 336 19.11 -4.58 3.88
C GLY A 336 18.55 -5.60 4.89
N VAL A 337 17.72 -5.16 5.84
CA VAL A 337 17.13 -6.05 6.86
C VAL A 337 15.67 -5.72 7.16
N TRP A 338 15.31 -4.47 7.27
CA TRP A 338 13.93 -4.02 7.44
C TRP A 338 13.30 -3.73 6.08
N ALA A 339 12.13 -4.27 5.83
CA ALA A 339 11.43 -3.98 4.58
C ALA A 339 9.92 -3.92 4.80
N THR A 340 9.24 -3.10 3.99
CA THR A 340 7.78 -3.06 3.96
C THR A 340 7.23 -3.13 2.54
N VAL A 341 6.12 -3.84 2.40
CA VAL A 341 5.31 -3.95 1.19
C VAL A 341 3.84 -3.76 1.58
N GLY A 342 3.10 -2.96 0.85
CA GLY A 342 1.68 -2.76 1.14
C GLY A 342 0.99 -1.73 0.28
N SER A 343 -0.07 -1.15 0.82
CA SER A 343 -0.93 -0.21 0.11
C SER A 343 -0.57 1.26 0.32
N THR A 344 0.26 1.57 1.34
CA THR A 344 0.51 2.95 1.81
C THR A 344 1.37 3.76 0.86
N ASN A 345 0.85 4.83 0.31
CA ASN A 345 1.65 5.85 -0.36
C ASN A 345 2.34 6.77 0.66
N LEU A 346 3.41 7.41 0.21
CA LEU A 346 4.11 8.43 1.00
C LEU A 346 3.47 9.81 0.75
N ASP A 347 2.20 9.92 1.10
CA ASP A 347 1.41 11.14 1.01
C ASP A 347 0.46 11.29 2.21
N ASN A 348 -0.03 12.50 2.42
CA ASN A 348 -0.90 12.80 3.57
C ASN A 348 -2.23 12.06 3.50
N ARG A 349 -2.73 11.76 2.29
CA ARG A 349 -3.99 11.02 2.11
C ARG A 349 -3.90 9.61 2.68
N SER A 350 -2.82 8.90 2.40
CA SER A 350 -2.57 7.56 2.96
C SER A 350 -2.37 7.59 4.47
N PHE A 351 -1.79 8.66 5.02
CA PHE A 351 -1.53 8.74 6.47
C PHE A 351 -2.73 9.23 7.29
N ALA A 352 -3.59 10.09 6.73
CA ALA A 352 -4.63 10.79 7.49
C ALA A 352 -6.07 10.46 7.06
N LEU A 353 -6.29 9.85 5.91
CA LEU A 353 -7.63 9.68 5.35
C LEU A 353 -7.97 8.24 4.94
N ASN A 354 -6.98 7.47 4.47
CA ASN A 354 -7.22 6.13 3.95
C ASN A 354 -7.04 5.04 5.00
N GLU A 355 -7.86 4.00 4.90
CA GLU A 355 -7.55 2.71 5.49
C GLU A 355 -6.39 2.07 4.72
N GLU A 356 -5.26 1.83 5.38
CA GLU A 356 -4.05 1.28 4.76
C GLU A 356 -3.60 -0.02 5.44
N LEU A 357 -2.82 -0.82 4.73
CA LEU A 357 -2.29 -2.09 5.21
C LEU A 357 -0.91 -2.36 4.64
N ASN A 358 0.06 -2.60 5.51
CA ASN A 358 1.41 -3.00 5.12
C ASN A 358 1.87 -4.24 5.90
N VAL A 359 2.62 -5.07 5.23
CA VAL A 359 3.46 -6.09 5.86
C VAL A 359 4.87 -5.53 6.00
N VAL A 360 5.38 -5.56 7.22
CA VAL A 360 6.76 -5.23 7.56
C VAL A 360 7.50 -6.52 7.88
N THR A 361 8.69 -6.70 7.32
CA THR A 361 9.54 -7.87 7.55
C THR A 361 10.89 -7.45 8.13
N TYR A 362 11.42 -8.30 8.99
CA TYR A 362 12.74 -8.17 9.63
C TYR A 362 13.61 -9.35 9.19
N ASP A 363 13.88 -9.39 7.87
CA ASP A 363 14.56 -10.53 7.25
C ASP A 363 15.45 -10.09 6.08
N ARG A 364 16.70 -10.56 6.09
CA ARG A 364 17.69 -10.20 5.07
C ARG A 364 17.37 -10.79 3.70
N THR A 365 16.72 -11.94 3.65
CA THR A 365 16.39 -12.62 2.38
C THR A 365 15.26 -11.88 1.66
N VAL A 366 14.22 -11.50 2.41
CA VAL A 366 13.11 -10.70 1.88
C VAL A 366 13.62 -9.32 1.46
N ALA A 367 14.42 -8.65 2.30
CA ALA A 367 15.01 -7.36 1.96
C ALA A 367 15.89 -7.44 0.70
N ALA A 368 16.75 -8.46 0.59
CA ALA A 368 17.62 -8.66 -0.59
C ALA A 368 16.80 -8.90 -1.88
N ARG A 369 15.67 -9.62 -1.80
CA ARG A 369 14.77 -9.82 -2.94
C ARG A 369 14.16 -8.48 -3.41
N LEU A 370 13.71 -7.63 -2.49
CA LEU A 370 13.18 -6.30 -2.80
C LEU A 370 14.27 -5.35 -3.32
N GLU A 371 15.49 -5.39 -2.77
CA GLU A 371 16.63 -4.62 -3.30
C GLU A 371 17.04 -5.06 -4.70
N THR A 372 16.92 -6.36 -4.99
CA THR A 372 17.15 -6.87 -6.35
C THR A 372 16.13 -6.31 -7.32
N ALA A 373 14.84 -6.36 -6.97
CA ALA A 373 13.77 -5.77 -7.77
C ALA A 373 13.97 -4.25 -7.96
N PHE A 374 14.35 -3.53 -6.89
CA PHE A 374 14.67 -2.10 -6.98
C PHE A 374 15.81 -1.81 -7.97
N ARG A 375 16.90 -2.58 -7.92
CA ARG A 375 18.04 -2.42 -8.86
C ARG A 375 17.66 -2.77 -10.30
N GLU A 376 16.84 -3.79 -10.51
CA GLU A 376 16.30 -4.15 -11.82
C GLU A 376 15.46 -3.00 -12.39
N ASP A 377 14.62 -2.38 -11.57
CA ASP A 377 13.79 -1.24 -11.96
C ASP A 377 14.64 0.01 -12.22
N LEU A 378 15.71 0.25 -11.45
CA LEU A 378 16.66 1.35 -11.69
C LEU A 378 17.34 1.27 -13.06
N ALA A 379 17.61 0.05 -13.57
CA ALA A 379 18.17 -0.12 -14.91
C ALA A 379 17.26 0.42 -16.03
N HIS A 380 15.98 0.63 -15.74
CA HIS A 380 14.98 1.17 -16.65
C HIS A 380 14.51 2.59 -16.25
N ALA A 381 15.20 3.23 -15.32
CA ALA A 381 14.85 4.54 -14.79
C ALA A 381 15.86 5.62 -15.23
N ALA A 382 15.39 6.86 -15.25
CA ALA A 382 16.26 8.03 -15.51
C ALA A 382 16.47 8.82 -14.22
N PRO A 383 17.72 9.21 -13.88
CA PRO A 383 17.97 10.03 -12.73
C PRO A 383 17.42 11.44 -12.91
N VAL A 384 16.95 12.04 -11.83
CA VAL A 384 16.55 13.45 -11.77
C VAL A 384 17.66 14.23 -11.09
N SER A 385 18.35 15.12 -11.81
CA SER A 385 19.35 15.99 -11.21
C SER A 385 18.74 17.25 -10.62
N TYR A 386 19.40 17.83 -9.59
CA TYR A 386 18.99 19.13 -9.04
C TYR A 386 18.99 20.23 -10.09
N GLU A 387 19.98 20.21 -11.02
CA GLU A 387 20.06 21.19 -12.12
C GLU A 387 18.85 21.06 -13.08
N GLN A 388 18.48 19.86 -13.48
CA GLN A 388 17.27 19.64 -14.30
C GLN A 388 16.01 20.08 -13.58
N TRP A 389 15.93 19.79 -12.27
CA TRP A 389 14.81 20.19 -11.44
C TRP A 389 14.67 21.72 -11.33
N THR A 390 15.77 22.46 -11.16
CA THR A 390 15.77 23.94 -11.09
C THR A 390 15.42 24.60 -12.43
N LYS A 391 15.76 23.95 -13.55
CA LYS A 391 15.49 24.46 -14.92
C LYS A 391 14.11 24.08 -15.46
N ARG A 392 13.22 23.45 -14.64
CA ARG A 392 11.87 23.13 -15.09
C ARG A 392 11.10 24.40 -15.46
N GLY A 393 10.23 24.28 -16.48
CA GLY A 393 9.52 25.43 -17.05
C GLY A 393 8.71 26.24 -16.04
N ILE A 394 8.59 27.53 -16.25
CA ILE A 394 7.84 28.46 -15.38
C ILE A 394 6.38 28.01 -15.21
N SER A 395 5.77 27.45 -16.25
CA SER A 395 4.41 26.90 -16.17
C SER A 395 4.28 25.75 -15.18
N ALA A 396 5.28 24.86 -15.09
CA ALA A 396 5.33 23.78 -14.10
C ALA A 396 5.48 24.36 -12.70
N GLN A 397 6.36 25.32 -12.49
CA GLN A 397 6.56 25.98 -11.19
C GLN A 397 5.30 26.72 -10.70
N LEU A 398 4.58 27.40 -11.60
CA LEU A 398 3.31 28.06 -11.28
C LEU A 398 2.23 27.05 -10.94
N PHE A 399 2.15 25.93 -11.67
CA PHE A 399 1.20 24.87 -11.38
C PHE A 399 1.50 24.19 -10.04
N GLU A 400 2.77 23.89 -9.75
CA GLU A 400 3.23 23.41 -8.44
C GLU A 400 2.80 24.34 -7.30
N LEU A 401 2.97 25.66 -7.47
CA LEU A 401 2.54 26.66 -6.48
C LEU A 401 1.02 26.65 -6.24
N LEU A 402 0.23 26.44 -7.30
CA LEU A 402 -1.24 26.32 -7.20
C LEU A 402 -1.67 25.03 -6.51
N VAL A 403 -0.89 23.96 -6.64
CA VAL A 403 -1.21 22.64 -6.07
C VAL A 403 -0.70 22.49 -4.63
N MET A 404 0.33 23.25 -4.22
CA MET A 404 0.90 23.19 -2.88
C MET A 404 -0.11 23.29 -1.74
N PRO A 405 -1.14 24.17 -1.75
CA PRO A 405 -2.15 24.20 -0.69
C PRO A 405 -3.00 22.91 -0.62
N LEU A 406 -3.06 22.15 -1.71
CA LEU A 406 -3.83 20.90 -1.79
C LEU A 406 -3.04 19.68 -1.26
N ARG A 407 -1.73 19.82 -1.01
CA ARG A 407 -0.87 18.71 -0.59
C ARG A 407 -1.37 18.00 0.67
N GLU A 408 -2.07 18.72 1.55
CA GLU A 408 -2.65 18.15 2.77
C GLU A 408 -3.90 17.29 2.50
N GLN A 409 -4.45 17.37 1.29
CA GLN A 409 -5.61 16.59 0.83
C GLN A 409 -5.22 15.49 -0.19
N LEU A 410 -3.98 15.54 -0.68
CA LEU A 410 -3.40 14.62 -1.66
C LEU A 410 -2.69 13.42 -1.01
#